data_76b70fb049d8e1291424b6bdced73df4
#
_entry.id   76b70fb049d8e1291424b6bdced73df4
#
_cell.length_a   1.000
_cell.length_b   1.000
_cell.length_c   1.000
_cell.angle_alpha   90.00
_cell.angle_beta   90.00
_cell.angle_gamma   90.00
#
_symmetry.space_group_name_H-M   'P 1'
#
loop_
_entity.id
_entity.type
_entity.pdbx_description
1 polymer ?
#
loop_
_entity_poly.entity_id
_entity_poly.type
_entity_poly.pdbx_seq_one_letter_code
_entity_poly.pdbx_strand_id
1 'polypeptide(L)'
;MRQRTATWRAVVICAATTVVSAGCTSGAEPRAGTAGSGAAAASQAEPTLRIIEANGIKIRIAEMGKGPLVLFLHGFPESWYSWRHQLPALAKAGYHAVAPDLRGYGKSDKPPAVEDYDIRHLAADAVGVLDALGEKTAVLVGHDWGSIIAWNTILLYPDRFTALVPMSVPYSGRPPVSPLETMKTAMGDRFFYIVYFQEPGVAEAEFDKEPREFLSRIYPAVAADLTPEAPRDPPEITDPKRLAGGWIRRLPKARQLPSWLTQKDLDYYVAEFTGSGFRGAINLYRNWHRNWEITPELTGKTIPQPVHFIAGAQDAVIRGANEEQLRASMGGVATDLRGITLIQGAGHWVQQEKAAETNTAIVNFLASLRKSKT
;
A
#
# COMPACT_ATOMS: atom_id res chain seq x y z
N MET A 1 -19.32 0.72 -41.40
CA MET A 1 -18.40 0.12 -40.44
C MET A 1 -17.49 1.21 -39.86
N ARG A 2 -17.80 1.74 -38.69
CA ARG A 2 -16.95 2.72 -37.98
C ARG A 2 -16.27 1.99 -36.83
N GLN A 3 -14.97 1.78 -36.95
CA GLN A 3 -14.14 1.27 -35.89
C GLN A 3 -14.09 2.31 -34.74
N ARG A 4 -14.58 1.93 -33.57
CA ARG A 4 -14.37 2.68 -32.32
C ARG A 4 -12.99 2.31 -31.79
N THR A 5 -12.04 3.20 -31.96
CA THR A 5 -10.73 3.11 -31.30
C THR A 5 -10.92 3.41 -29.81
N ALA A 6 -10.90 2.37 -28.98
CA ALA A 6 -10.80 2.50 -27.54
C ALA A 6 -9.38 2.95 -27.19
N THR A 7 -9.22 4.22 -26.81
CA THR A 7 -7.95 4.76 -26.33
C THR A 7 -7.72 4.28 -24.89
N TRP A 8 -6.89 3.26 -24.77
CA TRP A 8 -6.36 2.81 -23.48
C TRP A 8 -5.33 3.83 -22.96
N ARG A 9 -5.72 4.62 -21.95
CA ARG A 9 -4.76 5.46 -21.23
C ARG A 9 -4.05 4.60 -20.20
N ALA A 10 -2.80 4.25 -20.50
CA ALA A 10 -1.88 3.58 -19.59
C ALA A 10 -1.70 4.40 -18.31
N VAL A 11 -1.80 3.73 -17.15
CA VAL A 11 -1.51 4.31 -15.83
C VAL A 11 -0.01 4.45 -15.68
N VAL A 12 0.53 5.59 -16.06
CA VAL A 12 1.94 5.97 -15.83
C VAL A 12 1.94 7.04 -14.74
N ILE A 13 2.61 6.77 -13.63
CA ILE A 13 2.79 7.73 -12.53
C ILE A 13 3.81 8.79 -12.98
N CYS A 14 3.33 9.92 -13.49
CA CYS A 14 4.14 11.10 -13.77
C CYS A 14 3.62 12.26 -12.92
N ALA A 15 4.47 12.81 -12.07
CA ALA A 15 4.21 14.08 -11.38
C ALA A 15 4.30 15.21 -12.41
N ALA A 16 3.17 15.87 -12.68
CA ALA A 16 3.15 17.16 -13.36
C ALA A 16 2.12 18.05 -12.67
N THR A 17 2.61 19.09 -12.04
CA THR A 17 1.87 20.14 -11.32
C THR A 17 1.32 21.19 -12.27
N THR A 18 0.04 21.55 -12.08
CA THR A 18 -0.48 22.83 -12.57
C THR A 18 -0.87 23.67 -11.35
N VAL A 19 -0.25 24.81 -11.24
CA VAL A 19 -0.49 25.81 -10.19
C VAL A 19 -1.72 26.64 -10.58
N VAL A 20 -2.69 26.73 -9.68
CA VAL A 20 -3.70 27.80 -9.70
C VAL A 20 -3.69 28.47 -8.32
N SER A 21 -3.35 29.76 -8.33
CA SER A 21 -3.36 30.64 -7.16
C SER A 21 -4.75 31.25 -6.97
N ALA A 22 -5.28 31.26 -5.74
CA ALA A 22 -6.32 32.18 -5.30
C ALA A 22 -6.27 32.39 -3.79
N GLY A 23 -5.98 33.56 -3.35
CA GLY A 23 -6.67 34.58 -2.62
C GLY A 23 -6.96 34.33 -1.13
N CYS A 24 -6.25 35.09 -0.25
CA CYS A 24 -6.51 35.25 1.18
C CYS A 24 -7.87 35.92 1.47
N THR A 25 -8.57 35.46 2.52
CA THR A 25 -9.37 36.32 3.41
C THR A 25 -9.25 35.87 4.85
N SER A 26 -8.99 36.83 5.72
CA SER A 26 -8.84 36.77 7.16
C SER A 26 -10.18 36.64 7.91
N GLY A 27 -10.22 35.89 9.03
CA GLY A 27 -11.39 35.88 9.95
C GLY A 27 -11.07 35.18 11.27
N ALA A 28 -11.01 36.01 12.27
CA ALA A 28 -11.01 35.92 13.73
C ALA A 28 -11.17 34.55 14.46
N GLU A 29 -10.33 34.39 15.48
CA GLU A 29 -10.41 33.39 16.56
C GLU A 29 -11.61 33.64 17.49
N PRO A 30 -12.05 32.60 18.20
CA PRO A 30 -12.43 32.75 19.61
C PRO A 30 -11.68 31.82 20.57
N ARG A 31 -11.48 32.34 21.73
CA ARG A 31 -10.70 31.87 22.87
C ARG A 31 -11.15 30.52 23.48
N ALA A 32 -10.17 29.84 24.01
CA ALA A 32 -10.20 28.62 24.76
C ALA A 32 -11.04 28.69 26.05
N GLY A 33 -11.78 27.60 26.30
CA GLY A 33 -12.31 27.20 27.59
C GLY A 33 -11.60 25.92 28.03
N THR A 34 -10.84 26.02 29.15
CA THR A 34 -10.20 24.90 29.82
C THR A 34 -11.26 24.10 30.58
N ALA A 35 -11.43 22.83 30.22
CA ALA A 35 -12.04 21.85 31.11
C ALA A 35 -11.16 20.60 31.09
N GLY A 36 -10.43 20.41 32.19
CA GLY A 36 -9.70 19.19 32.46
C GLY A 36 -10.67 18.04 32.75
N SER A 37 -10.52 16.94 32.03
CA SER A 37 -10.96 15.64 32.47
C SER A 37 -9.85 14.65 32.18
N GLY A 38 -9.12 14.26 33.19
CA GLY A 38 -8.19 13.15 33.18
C GLY A 38 -8.95 11.83 32.96
N ALA A 39 -9.20 11.50 31.71
CA ALA A 39 -9.52 10.14 31.33
C ALA A 39 -8.20 9.37 31.33
N ALA A 40 -8.02 8.50 32.32
CA ALA A 40 -6.96 7.50 32.32
C ALA A 40 -7.02 6.77 30.96
N ALA A 41 -5.98 6.93 30.13
CA ALA A 41 -5.83 6.17 28.90
C ALA A 41 -5.80 4.69 29.31
N ALA A 42 -6.90 3.98 29.03
CA ALA A 42 -6.92 2.54 29.15
C ALA A 42 -5.77 2.03 28.26
N SER A 43 -4.82 1.32 28.85
CA SER A 43 -3.74 0.66 28.13
C SER A 43 -4.36 -0.18 27.00
N GLN A 44 -4.24 0.29 25.77
CA GLN A 44 -4.67 -0.53 24.64
C GLN A 44 -3.75 -1.75 24.61
N ALA A 45 -4.37 -2.95 24.60
CA ALA A 45 -3.60 -4.18 24.49
C ALA A 45 -2.70 -4.11 23.25
N GLU A 46 -1.42 -4.45 23.43
CA GLU A 46 -0.47 -4.51 22.32
C GLU A 46 -0.73 -5.78 21.48
N PRO A 47 -0.48 -5.73 20.16
CA PRO A 47 -0.56 -6.92 19.32
C PRO A 47 0.41 -8.01 19.76
N THR A 48 -0.01 -9.26 19.68
CA THR A 48 0.89 -10.40 19.87
C THR A 48 1.74 -10.56 18.61
N LEU A 49 3.06 -10.53 18.80
CA LEU A 49 4.02 -10.80 17.71
C LEU A 49 4.54 -12.24 17.83
N ARG A 50 4.45 -13.00 16.75
CA ARG A 50 5.04 -14.35 16.70
C ARG A 50 5.50 -14.71 15.29
N ILE A 51 6.36 -15.72 15.22
CA ILE A 51 6.81 -16.32 13.95
C ILE A 51 5.94 -17.55 13.68
N ILE A 52 5.47 -17.67 12.46
CA ILE A 52 4.80 -18.88 11.95
C ILE A 52 5.57 -19.41 10.74
N GLU A 53 5.40 -20.67 10.44
CA GLU A 53 5.84 -21.25 9.18
C GLU A 53 4.68 -21.24 8.19
N ALA A 54 4.87 -20.62 7.03
CA ALA A 54 3.87 -20.45 5.99
C ALA A 54 4.54 -20.54 4.62
N ASN A 55 4.03 -21.35 3.74
CA ASN A 55 4.56 -21.52 2.37
C ASN A 55 6.09 -21.79 2.34
N GLY A 56 6.59 -22.61 3.28
CA GLY A 56 8.00 -23.00 3.36
C GLY A 56 8.97 -21.93 3.86
N ILE A 57 8.48 -20.80 4.37
CA ILE A 57 9.28 -19.74 4.99
C ILE A 57 8.73 -19.35 6.37
N LYS A 58 9.58 -18.73 7.18
CA LYS A 58 9.18 -18.10 8.44
C LYS A 58 8.62 -16.73 8.19
N ILE A 59 7.41 -16.46 8.68
CA ILE A 59 6.72 -15.19 8.57
C ILE A 59 6.43 -14.66 9.98
N ARG A 60 6.85 -13.43 10.28
CA ARG A 60 6.40 -12.73 11.48
C ARG A 60 4.99 -12.22 11.24
N ILE A 61 4.09 -12.49 12.19
CA ILE A 61 2.77 -11.91 12.23
C ILE A 61 2.56 -11.07 13.49
N ALA A 62 1.76 -10.01 13.36
CA ALA A 62 1.13 -9.29 14.44
C ALA A 62 -0.34 -9.64 14.45
N GLU A 63 -0.89 -10.05 15.60
CA GLU A 63 -2.29 -10.47 15.68
C GLU A 63 -3.00 -9.93 16.91
N MET A 64 -4.31 -9.67 16.76
CA MET A 64 -5.20 -9.24 17.82
C MET A 64 -6.61 -9.78 17.64
N GLY A 65 -7.30 -9.97 18.76
CA GLY A 65 -8.72 -10.33 18.78
C GLY A 65 -8.98 -11.81 18.51
N LYS A 66 -10.26 -12.12 18.34
CA LYS A 66 -10.78 -13.45 18.04
C LYS A 66 -12.02 -13.30 17.15
N GLY A 67 -12.34 -14.32 16.34
CA GLY A 67 -13.50 -14.30 15.43
C GLY A 67 -13.07 -14.53 13.99
N PRO A 68 -13.89 -14.20 13.00
CA PRO A 68 -13.53 -14.36 11.60
C PRO A 68 -12.22 -13.64 11.24
N LEU A 69 -11.36 -14.30 10.48
CA LEU A 69 -10.04 -13.76 10.13
C LEU A 69 -10.13 -12.60 9.14
N VAL A 70 -9.40 -11.53 9.43
CA VAL A 70 -9.10 -10.44 8.51
C VAL A 70 -7.57 -10.36 8.37
N LEU A 71 -7.07 -10.62 7.16
CA LEU A 71 -5.65 -10.62 6.84
C LEU A 71 -5.26 -9.30 6.18
N PHE A 72 -4.23 -8.64 6.72
CA PHE A 72 -3.75 -7.33 6.28
C PHE A 72 -2.38 -7.44 5.61
N LEU A 73 -2.25 -7.01 4.37
CA LEU A 73 -1.00 -6.99 3.62
C LEU A 73 -0.52 -5.55 3.44
N HIS A 74 0.67 -5.26 3.96
CA HIS A 74 1.30 -3.94 3.86
C HIS A 74 1.99 -3.71 2.50
N GLY A 75 2.42 -2.48 2.25
CA GLY A 75 3.12 -2.08 1.04
C GLY A 75 4.61 -1.75 1.24
N PHE A 76 5.12 -0.91 0.37
CA PHE A 76 6.51 -0.44 0.37
C PHE A 76 6.58 1.07 0.72
N PRO A 77 7.50 1.48 1.55
CA PRO A 77 8.38 0.74 2.46
C PRO A 77 7.76 0.62 3.87
N GLU A 78 6.91 -0.35 4.06
CA GLU A 78 6.14 -0.53 5.29
C GLU A 78 6.53 -1.83 6.05
N SER A 79 5.71 -2.23 7.02
CA SER A 79 5.74 -3.50 7.75
C SER A 79 4.37 -3.76 8.35
N TRP A 80 4.19 -4.85 9.15
CA TRP A 80 2.97 -5.04 9.92
C TRP A 80 2.56 -3.79 10.74
N TYR A 81 3.53 -2.97 11.12
CA TYR A 81 3.32 -1.78 11.96
C TYR A 81 2.44 -0.71 11.31
N SER A 82 2.32 -0.72 9.99
CA SER A 82 1.39 0.13 9.25
C SER A 82 -0.06 -0.10 9.65
N TRP A 83 -0.35 -1.29 10.18
CA TRP A 83 -1.67 -1.72 10.63
C TRP A 83 -1.91 -1.57 12.14
N ARG A 84 -0.99 -0.89 12.87
CA ARG A 84 -1.06 -0.71 14.34
C ARG A 84 -2.36 -0.08 14.84
N HIS A 85 -3.04 0.67 13.99
CA HIS A 85 -4.33 1.30 14.31
C HIS A 85 -5.53 0.43 13.89
N GLN A 86 -5.37 -0.42 12.89
CA GLN A 86 -6.42 -1.30 12.37
C GLN A 86 -6.58 -2.55 13.25
N LEU A 87 -5.47 -3.14 13.70
CA LEU A 87 -5.49 -4.36 14.52
C LEU A 87 -6.38 -4.21 15.78
N PRO A 88 -6.22 -3.19 16.65
CA PRO A 88 -7.08 -3.04 17.83
C PRO A 88 -8.52 -2.68 17.46
N ALA A 89 -8.75 -1.92 16.37
CA ALA A 89 -10.09 -1.55 15.95
C ALA A 89 -10.89 -2.76 15.48
N LEU A 90 -10.27 -3.65 14.71
CA LEU A 90 -10.90 -4.88 14.23
C LEU A 90 -11.08 -5.91 15.35
N ALA A 91 -10.12 -6.04 16.26
CA ALA A 91 -10.25 -6.87 17.46
C ALA A 91 -11.47 -6.44 18.31
N LYS A 92 -11.63 -5.13 18.53
CA LYS A 92 -12.80 -4.55 19.20
C LYS A 92 -14.10 -4.83 18.46
N ALA A 93 -14.08 -4.88 17.13
CA ALA A 93 -15.24 -5.20 16.29
C ALA A 93 -15.54 -6.71 16.20
N GLY A 94 -14.80 -7.56 16.92
CA GLY A 94 -15.03 -9.02 17.00
C GLY A 94 -14.45 -9.79 15.83
N TYR A 95 -13.30 -9.37 15.31
CA TYR A 95 -12.52 -10.07 14.30
C TYR A 95 -11.18 -10.53 14.85
N HIS A 96 -10.63 -11.59 14.27
CA HIS A 96 -9.22 -11.94 14.41
C HIS A 96 -8.45 -11.17 13.32
N ALA A 97 -7.78 -10.10 13.71
CA ALA A 97 -7.00 -9.24 12.82
C ALA A 97 -5.54 -9.70 12.80
N VAL A 98 -5.00 -10.01 11.62
CA VAL A 98 -3.64 -10.52 11.45
C VAL A 98 -2.91 -9.73 10.37
N ALA A 99 -1.72 -9.23 10.68
CA ALA A 99 -0.86 -8.49 9.78
C ALA A 99 0.53 -9.14 9.74
N PRO A 100 0.90 -9.86 8.68
CA PRO A 100 2.25 -10.35 8.49
C PRO A 100 3.21 -9.24 8.06
N ASP A 101 4.50 -9.40 8.40
CA ASP A 101 5.53 -8.83 7.53
C ASP A 101 5.60 -9.68 6.27
N LEU A 102 5.52 -9.07 5.11
CA LEU A 102 5.70 -9.78 3.85
C LEU A 102 7.09 -10.41 3.78
N ARG A 103 7.26 -11.47 2.96
CA ARG A 103 8.61 -12.00 2.67
C ARG A 103 9.55 -10.87 2.29
N GLY A 104 10.76 -10.90 2.84
CA GLY A 104 11.76 -9.87 2.60
C GLY A 104 11.70 -8.68 3.55
N TYR A 105 10.69 -8.58 4.40
CA TYR A 105 10.51 -7.48 5.35
C TYR A 105 10.67 -7.92 6.80
N GLY A 106 11.01 -6.97 7.64
CA GLY A 106 11.02 -7.11 9.11
C GLY A 106 11.72 -8.36 9.60
N LYS A 107 11.00 -9.22 10.31
CA LYS A 107 11.53 -10.49 10.84
C LYS A 107 11.10 -11.72 10.03
N SER A 108 10.38 -11.53 8.91
CA SER A 108 10.10 -12.61 7.97
C SER A 108 11.34 -13.01 7.20
N ASP A 109 11.36 -14.24 6.66
CA ASP A 109 12.48 -14.74 5.86
C ASP A 109 12.70 -13.92 4.59
N LYS A 110 13.94 -13.92 4.12
CA LYS A 110 14.43 -13.11 3.01
C LYS A 110 15.10 -14.00 1.96
N PRO A 111 14.31 -14.77 1.19
CA PRO A 111 14.88 -15.62 0.14
C PRO A 111 15.84 -14.84 -0.76
N PRO A 112 16.93 -15.46 -1.25
CA PRO A 112 17.98 -14.73 -1.95
C PRO A 112 17.63 -14.35 -3.40
N ALA A 113 16.85 -15.18 -4.09
CA ALA A 113 16.56 -14.98 -5.50
C ALA A 113 15.47 -13.91 -5.72
N VAL A 114 15.55 -13.17 -6.83
CA VAL A 114 14.54 -12.17 -7.19
C VAL A 114 13.20 -12.85 -7.45
N GLU A 115 13.22 -13.99 -8.10
CA GLU A 115 12.05 -14.78 -8.49
C GLU A 115 11.22 -15.28 -7.31
N ASP A 116 11.85 -15.44 -6.14
CA ASP A 116 11.16 -15.81 -4.90
C ASP A 116 10.14 -14.75 -4.44
N TYR A 117 10.16 -13.56 -5.03
CA TYR A 117 9.28 -12.44 -4.73
C TYR A 117 8.22 -12.19 -5.81
N ASP A 118 8.00 -13.15 -6.70
CA ASP A 118 6.96 -13.04 -7.70
C ASP A 118 5.55 -13.18 -7.08
N ILE A 119 4.55 -12.77 -7.84
CA ILE A 119 3.17 -12.67 -7.34
C ILE A 119 2.59 -14.02 -6.91
N ARG A 120 3.07 -15.15 -7.45
CA ARG A 120 2.60 -16.47 -7.03
C ARG A 120 3.12 -16.84 -5.65
N HIS A 121 4.40 -16.56 -5.37
CA HIS A 121 4.99 -16.75 -4.05
C HIS A 121 4.30 -15.85 -3.01
N LEU A 122 4.06 -14.57 -3.33
CA LEU A 122 3.39 -13.63 -2.43
C LEU A 122 1.93 -14.02 -2.15
N ALA A 123 1.22 -14.48 -3.16
CA ALA A 123 -0.14 -14.97 -3.01
C ALA A 123 -0.20 -16.29 -2.20
N ALA A 124 0.77 -17.19 -2.42
CA ALA A 124 0.88 -18.43 -1.67
C ALA A 124 1.25 -18.17 -0.19
N ASP A 125 2.02 -17.13 0.12
CA ASP A 125 2.29 -16.72 1.51
C ASP A 125 1.02 -16.32 2.24
N ALA A 126 0.16 -15.52 1.58
CA ALA A 126 -1.12 -15.13 2.18
C ALA A 126 -2.00 -16.34 2.49
N VAL A 127 -2.05 -17.33 1.58
CA VAL A 127 -2.75 -18.61 1.81
C VAL A 127 -2.07 -19.42 2.92
N GLY A 128 -0.74 -19.48 2.91
CA GLY A 128 0.05 -20.18 3.92
C GLY A 128 -0.15 -19.62 5.34
N VAL A 129 -0.36 -18.29 5.45
CA VAL A 129 -0.74 -17.68 6.74
C VAL A 129 -2.09 -18.22 7.23
N LEU A 130 -3.10 -18.35 6.35
CA LEU A 130 -4.38 -18.94 6.71
C LEU A 130 -4.19 -20.38 7.19
N ASP A 131 -3.42 -21.17 6.45
CA ASP A 131 -3.16 -22.59 6.76
C ASP A 131 -2.47 -22.74 8.12
N ALA A 132 -1.45 -21.92 8.39
CA ALA A 132 -0.73 -21.93 9.66
C ALA A 132 -1.59 -21.50 10.86
N LEU A 133 -2.65 -20.71 10.61
CA LEU A 133 -3.64 -20.31 11.61
C LEU A 133 -4.81 -21.30 11.75
N GLY A 134 -4.88 -22.32 10.90
CA GLY A 134 -6.00 -23.25 10.85
C GLY A 134 -7.29 -22.65 10.26
N GLU A 135 -7.18 -21.54 9.52
CA GLU A 135 -8.31 -20.82 8.96
C GLU A 135 -8.60 -21.25 7.52
N LYS A 136 -9.84 -21.53 7.23
CA LYS A 136 -10.27 -21.93 5.86
C LYS A 136 -10.34 -20.71 4.95
N THR A 137 -10.87 -19.61 5.46
CA THR A 137 -11.11 -18.39 4.68
C THR A 137 -10.83 -17.16 5.50
N ALA A 138 -10.54 -16.04 4.80
CA ALA A 138 -10.38 -14.73 5.41
C ALA A 138 -11.02 -13.62 4.55
N VAL A 139 -11.22 -12.45 5.14
CA VAL A 139 -11.30 -11.21 4.38
C VAL A 139 -9.88 -10.71 4.16
N LEU A 140 -9.57 -10.27 2.95
CA LEU A 140 -8.25 -9.78 2.57
C LEU A 140 -8.26 -8.26 2.49
N VAL A 141 -7.32 -7.62 3.17
CA VAL A 141 -7.10 -6.16 3.14
C VAL A 141 -5.67 -5.92 2.69
N GLY A 142 -5.47 -5.02 1.75
CA GLY A 142 -4.12 -4.72 1.26
C GLY A 142 -3.93 -3.25 0.93
N HIS A 143 -2.74 -2.71 1.23
CA HIS A 143 -2.35 -1.34 0.91
C HIS A 143 -1.11 -1.34 0.00
N ASP A 144 -1.05 -0.46 -1.01
CA ASP A 144 0.07 -0.31 -1.95
C ASP A 144 0.44 -1.66 -2.61
N TRP A 145 1.64 -2.20 -2.43
CA TRP A 145 2.00 -3.55 -2.87
C TRP A 145 1.08 -4.61 -2.25
N GLY A 146 0.68 -4.42 -0.99
CA GLY A 146 -0.30 -5.30 -0.37
C GLY A 146 -1.65 -5.32 -1.11
N SER A 147 -2.07 -4.20 -1.72
CA SER A 147 -3.25 -4.15 -2.59
C SER A 147 -3.02 -4.93 -3.89
N ILE A 148 -1.86 -4.75 -4.53
CA ILE A 148 -1.49 -5.51 -5.74
C ILE A 148 -1.48 -7.00 -5.45
N ILE A 149 -0.87 -7.41 -4.32
CA ILE A 149 -0.86 -8.81 -3.88
C ILE A 149 -2.28 -9.29 -3.64
N ALA A 150 -3.10 -8.53 -2.93
CA ALA A 150 -4.46 -8.91 -2.57
C ALA A 150 -5.37 -9.13 -3.79
N TRP A 151 -5.31 -8.24 -4.80
CA TRP A 151 -6.02 -8.42 -6.07
C TRP A 151 -5.65 -9.72 -6.78
N ASN A 152 -4.35 -10.01 -6.87
CA ASN A 152 -3.88 -11.23 -7.53
C ASN A 152 -4.17 -12.48 -6.69
N THR A 153 -4.06 -12.38 -5.36
CA THR A 153 -4.32 -13.51 -4.45
C THR A 153 -5.76 -13.99 -4.55
N ILE A 154 -6.75 -13.09 -4.53
CA ILE A 154 -8.16 -13.50 -4.64
C ILE A 154 -8.51 -14.05 -6.01
N LEU A 155 -7.82 -13.62 -7.09
CA LEU A 155 -7.97 -14.18 -8.44
C LEU A 155 -7.33 -15.58 -8.57
N LEU A 156 -6.22 -15.81 -7.88
CA LEU A 156 -5.50 -17.10 -7.90
C LEU A 156 -6.12 -18.13 -6.94
N TYR A 157 -6.65 -17.65 -5.80
CA TYR A 157 -7.20 -18.51 -4.73
C TYR A 157 -8.61 -18.03 -4.30
N PRO A 158 -9.61 -18.01 -5.22
CA PRO A 158 -10.92 -17.40 -4.97
C PRO A 158 -11.70 -18.05 -3.81
N ASP A 159 -11.46 -19.32 -3.52
CA ASP A 159 -12.15 -20.05 -2.45
C ASP A 159 -11.59 -19.77 -1.05
N ARG A 160 -10.42 -19.12 -0.97
CA ARG A 160 -9.74 -18.81 0.29
C ARG A 160 -10.08 -17.43 0.84
N PHE A 161 -10.71 -16.57 0.04
CA PHE A 161 -11.02 -15.21 0.46
C PHE A 161 -12.46 -14.84 0.16
N THR A 162 -13.18 -14.41 1.19
CA THR A 162 -14.62 -14.13 1.13
C THR A 162 -14.96 -12.70 0.76
N ALA A 163 -14.03 -11.78 0.86
CA ALA A 163 -14.16 -10.39 0.46
C ALA A 163 -12.79 -9.73 0.34
N LEU A 164 -12.72 -8.57 -0.30
CA LEU A 164 -11.49 -7.81 -0.56
C LEU A 164 -11.67 -6.34 -0.21
N VAL A 165 -10.69 -5.78 0.53
CA VAL A 165 -10.55 -4.34 0.76
C VAL A 165 -9.19 -3.89 0.22
N PRO A 166 -9.08 -3.55 -1.06
CA PRO A 166 -7.86 -3.02 -1.64
C PRO A 166 -7.77 -1.53 -1.34
N MET A 167 -6.56 -1.05 -1.01
CA MET A 167 -6.34 0.33 -0.64
C MET A 167 -5.27 0.98 -1.50
N SER A 168 -5.48 2.22 -1.88
CA SER A 168 -4.61 3.07 -2.71
C SER A 168 -4.45 2.61 -4.16
N VAL A 169 -4.24 1.33 -4.43
CA VAL A 169 -3.94 0.81 -5.78
C VAL A 169 -5.14 0.07 -6.37
N PRO A 170 -5.85 0.68 -7.34
CA PRO A 170 -6.93 0.02 -8.08
C PRO A 170 -6.37 -0.99 -9.08
N TYR A 171 -7.21 -1.96 -9.48
CA TYR A 171 -6.85 -2.98 -10.48
C TYR A 171 -7.91 -3.08 -11.57
N SER A 172 -7.49 -2.93 -12.81
CA SER A 172 -8.35 -2.98 -14.01
C SER A 172 -8.20 -4.27 -14.83
N GLY A 173 -7.57 -5.27 -14.22
CA GLY A 173 -7.28 -6.55 -14.87
C GLY A 173 -5.86 -6.65 -15.42
N ARG A 174 -5.50 -7.86 -15.87
CA ARG A 174 -4.20 -8.10 -16.48
C ARG A 174 -4.11 -7.34 -17.81
N PRO A 175 -3.12 -6.44 -17.97
CA PRO A 175 -3.00 -5.67 -19.22
C PRO A 175 -2.47 -6.54 -20.36
N PRO A 176 -2.71 -6.15 -21.63
CA PRO A 176 -2.24 -6.91 -22.81
C PRO A 176 -0.72 -6.89 -23.00
N VAL A 177 -0.03 -5.89 -22.45
CA VAL A 177 1.44 -5.73 -22.46
C VAL A 177 1.98 -5.60 -21.06
N SER A 178 3.25 -5.95 -20.87
CA SER A 178 3.92 -5.83 -19.58
C SER A 178 3.84 -4.40 -19.05
N PRO A 179 3.37 -4.21 -17.80
CA PRO A 179 3.35 -2.88 -17.17
C PRO A 179 4.73 -2.23 -17.09
N LEU A 180 5.77 -3.02 -16.84
CA LEU A 180 7.14 -2.51 -16.77
C LEU A 180 7.59 -1.94 -18.12
N GLU A 181 7.32 -2.62 -19.23
CA GLU A 181 7.69 -2.13 -20.55
C GLU A 181 6.90 -0.88 -20.94
N THR A 182 5.63 -0.81 -20.54
CA THR A 182 4.82 0.40 -20.70
C THR A 182 5.43 1.58 -19.91
N MET A 183 5.86 1.34 -18.68
CA MET A 183 6.50 2.37 -17.82
C MET A 183 7.84 2.83 -18.43
N LYS A 184 8.70 1.91 -18.84
CA LYS A 184 9.99 2.22 -19.49
C LYS A 184 9.78 3.10 -20.74
N THR A 185 8.82 2.72 -21.58
CA THR A 185 8.51 3.47 -22.81
C THR A 185 7.99 4.87 -22.50
N ALA A 186 7.07 5.00 -21.55
CA ALA A 186 6.46 6.28 -21.18
C ALA A 186 7.45 7.22 -20.50
N MET A 187 8.40 6.69 -19.75
CA MET A 187 9.38 7.50 -19.00
C MET A 187 10.60 7.87 -19.86
N GLY A 188 10.92 7.07 -20.89
CA GLY A 188 12.13 7.30 -21.67
C GLY A 188 13.38 7.32 -20.77
N ASP A 189 14.18 8.37 -20.86
CA ASP A 189 15.39 8.54 -20.05
C ASP A 189 15.15 9.27 -18.71
N ARG A 190 13.90 9.67 -18.44
CA ARG A 190 13.55 10.33 -17.17
C ARG A 190 13.64 9.37 -16.00
N PHE A 191 14.03 9.89 -14.84
CA PHE A 191 14.02 9.11 -13.61
C PHE A 191 12.59 8.66 -13.28
N PHE A 192 12.47 7.37 -12.97
CA PHE A 192 11.26 6.78 -12.41
C PHE A 192 11.64 5.64 -11.47
N TYR A 193 11.22 5.72 -10.22
CA TYR A 193 11.70 4.82 -9.17
C TYR A 193 11.50 3.34 -9.48
N ILE A 194 10.37 2.94 -10.11
CA ILE A 194 10.13 1.54 -10.50
C ILE A 194 11.19 1.06 -11.51
N VAL A 195 11.59 1.92 -12.46
CA VAL A 195 12.65 1.60 -13.42
C VAL A 195 14.02 1.62 -12.76
N TYR A 196 14.26 2.56 -11.84
CA TYR A 196 15.48 2.62 -11.03
C TYR A 196 15.70 1.35 -10.20
N PHE A 197 14.64 0.75 -9.67
CA PHE A 197 14.71 -0.48 -8.88
C PHE A 197 15.06 -1.74 -9.68
N GLN A 198 15.00 -1.69 -11.02
CA GLN A 198 15.24 -2.88 -11.84
C GLN A 198 16.68 -3.35 -11.79
N GLU A 199 17.66 -2.46 -11.60
CA GLU A 199 19.08 -2.82 -11.51
C GLU A 199 19.42 -3.34 -10.11
N PRO A 200 19.80 -4.63 -9.97
CA PRO A 200 20.12 -5.21 -8.67
C PRO A 200 21.30 -4.50 -7.98
N GLY A 201 21.13 -4.24 -6.67
CA GLY A 201 22.19 -3.65 -5.83
C GLY A 201 22.26 -2.13 -5.87
N VAL A 202 21.68 -1.46 -6.87
CA VAL A 202 21.81 0.00 -7.03
C VAL A 202 20.99 0.75 -5.99
N ALA A 203 19.69 0.47 -5.90
CA ALA A 203 18.81 1.11 -4.94
C ALA A 203 19.10 0.65 -3.50
N GLU A 204 19.46 -0.64 -3.31
CA GLU A 204 19.87 -1.17 -2.00
C GLU A 204 21.09 -0.43 -1.48
N ALA A 205 22.13 -0.24 -2.31
CA ALA A 205 23.35 0.46 -1.89
C ALA A 205 23.09 1.90 -1.43
N GLU A 206 22.06 2.55 -1.98
CA GLU A 206 21.62 3.87 -1.55
C GLU A 206 20.83 3.79 -0.23
N PHE A 207 19.80 2.94 -0.16
CA PHE A 207 18.86 2.93 0.95
C PHE A 207 19.42 2.25 2.21
N ASP A 208 20.17 1.16 2.05
CA ASP A 208 20.80 0.44 3.18
C ASP A 208 21.86 1.29 3.87
N LYS A 209 22.49 2.22 3.14
CA LYS A 209 23.46 3.15 3.70
C LYS A 209 22.80 4.25 4.56
N GLU A 210 21.64 4.74 4.15
CA GLU A 210 20.95 5.88 4.76
C GLU A 210 19.45 5.61 4.99
N PRO A 211 19.07 4.51 5.70
CA PRO A 211 17.67 4.11 5.84
C PRO A 211 16.80 5.20 6.48
N ARG A 212 17.33 5.91 7.48
CA ARG A 212 16.63 7.03 8.12
C ARG A 212 16.37 8.18 7.16
N GLU A 213 17.35 8.57 6.38
CA GLU A 213 17.22 9.66 5.42
C GLU A 213 16.18 9.32 4.34
N PHE A 214 16.19 8.08 3.84
CA PHE A 214 15.19 7.63 2.89
C PHE A 214 13.78 7.66 3.48
N LEU A 215 13.57 7.02 4.63
CA LEU A 215 12.25 6.90 5.25
C LEU A 215 11.69 8.25 5.73
N SER A 216 12.56 9.14 6.26
CA SER A 216 12.14 10.49 6.67
C SER A 216 11.74 11.40 5.51
N ARG A 217 12.13 11.05 4.29
CA ARG A 217 11.74 11.78 3.08
C ARG A 217 10.55 11.17 2.36
N ILE A 218 10.51 9.83 2.23
CA ILE A 218 9.45 9.18 1.45
C ILE A 218 8.08 9.27 2.13
N TYR A 219 8.00 9.13 3.44
CA TYR A 219 6.72 9.21 4.15
C TYR A 219 6.05 10.58 3.99
N PRO A 220 6.74 11.71 4.21
CA PRO A 220 6.15 13.03 3.96
C PRO A 220 5.88 13.32 2.47
N ALA A 221 6.70 12.77 1.56
CA ALA A 221 6.63 13.11 0.14
C ALA A 221 5.29 12.73 -0.52
N VAL A 222 4.58 11.76 0.03
CA VAL A 222 3.31 11.25 -0.52
C VAL A 222 2.14 11.33 0.45
N ALA A 223 2.33 12.00 1.62
CA ALA A 223 1.28 12.30 2.58
C ALA A 223 0.49 13.55 2.18
N ALA A 224 -0.78 13.65 2.65
CA ALA A 224 -1.65 14.77 2.29
C ALA A 224 -1.35 16.07 3.06
N ASP A 225 -0.89 15.97 4.31
CA ASP A 225 -0.71 17.11 5.20
C ASP A 225 0.59 17.90 4.98
N LEU A 226 1.47 17.37 4.15
CA LEU A 226 2.66 18.07 3.70
C LEU A 226 2.63 18.12 2.17
N THR A 227 2.40 19.31 1.61
CA THR A 227 2.63 19.56 0.18
C THR A 227 4.14 19.73 -0.03
N PRO A 228 4.86 18.69 -0.48
CA PRO A 228 6.25 18.87 -0.84
C PRO A 228 6.34 19.78 -2.06
N GLU A 229 7.38 20.61 -2.13
CA GLU A 229 7.75 21.20 -3.42
C GLU A 229 7.85 20.07 -4.45
N ALA A 230 7.35 20.31 -5.65
CA ALA A 230 7.44 19.32 -6.73
C ALA A 230 8.88 18.81 -6.84
N PRO A 231 9.07 17.48 -6.91
CA PRO A 231 10.41 16.93 -7.05
C PRO A 231 11.09 17.56 -8.28
N ARG A 232 12.11 18.33 -8.03
CA ARG A 232 13.03 18.82 -9.06
C ARG A 232 14.29 18.02 -8.93
N ASP A 233 14.87 17.65 -10.06
CA ASP A 233 16.23 17.09 -10.02
C ASP A 233 17.12 18.10 -9.30
N PRO A 234 17.83 17.69 -8.22
CA PRO A 234 18.75 18.59 -7.55
C PRO A 234 19.76 19.16 -8.55
N PRO A 235 20.21 20.41 -8.38
CA PRO A 235 21.18 21.03 -9.30
C PRO A 235 22.46 20.21 -9.49
N GLU A 236 22.80 19.38 -8.51
CA GLU A 236 23.97 18.50 -8.56
C GLU A 236 23.77 17.27 -9.47
N ILE A 237 22.52 16.96 -9.83
CA ILE A 237 22.22 15.84 -10.75
C ILE A 237 22.20 16.42 -12.17
N THR A 238 23.38 16.55 -12.75
CA THR A 238 23.57 17.06 -14.12
C THR A 238 23.37 15.98 -15.18
N ASP A 239 23.42 14.70 -14.80
CA ASP A 239 23.18 13.59 -15.71
C ASP A 239 21.68 13.25 -15.72
N PRO A 240 20.97 13.40 -16.86
CA PRO A 240 19.55 13.07 -16.96
C PRO A 240 19.29 11.56 -16.97
N LYS A 241 20.34 10.71 -16.97
CA LYS A 241 20.21 9.27 -16.99
C LYS A 241 19.43 8.78 -15.76
N ARG A 242 18.64 7.73 -15.96
CA ARG A 242 17.72 7.14 -14.98
C ARG A 242 18.34 6.79 -13.63
N LEU A 243 19.65 6.48 -13.61
CA LEU A 243 20.36 6.02 -12.40
C LEU A 243 21.20 7.12 -11.75
N ALA A 244 21.38 8.27 -12.39
CA ALA A 244 22.22 9.32 -11.87
C ALA A 244 21.66 9.91 -10.58
N GLY A 245 22.48 9.93 -9.54
CA GLY A 245 22.20 10.60 -8.26
C GLY A 245 21.19 9.92 -7.33
N GLY A 246 20.66 8.74 -7.69
CA GLY A 246 19.75 7.96 -6.83
C GLY A 246 18.35 8.57 -6.64
N TRP A 247 17.60 8.03 -5.70
CA TRP A 247 16.24 8.50 -5.39
C TRP A 247 16.16 9.40 -4.15
N ILE A 248 16.95 9.14 -3.10
CA ILE A 248 16.88 9.92 -1.84
C ILE A 248 17.00 11.41 -2.09
N ARG A 249 17.96 11.80 -2.94
CA ARG A 249 18.19 13.21 -3.28
C ARG A 249 17.05 13.87 -4.06
N ARG A 250 16.23 13.06 -4.76
CA ARG A 250 15.07 13.54 -5.52
C ARG A 250 13.83 13.70 -4.65
N LEU A 251 13.81 13.05 -3.48
CA LEU A 251 12.72 13.22 -2.52
C LEU A 251 12.89 14.54 -1.76
N PRO A 252 11.80 15.29 -1.56
CA PRO A 252 11.85 16.54 -0.81
C PRO A 252 12.28 16.25 0.64
N LYS A 253 13.05 17.18 1.21
CA LYS A 253 13.41 17.15 2.63
C LYS A 253 12.32 17.85 3.42
N ALA A 254 11.51 17.09 4.15
CA ALA A 254 10.50 17.67 5.02
C ALA A 254 11.14 18.41 6.20
N ARG A 255 10.57 19.57 6.58
CA ARG A 255 11.02 20.33 7.76
C ARG A 255 10.59 19.65 9.06
N GLN A 256 9.52 18.87 9.03
CA GLN A 256 8.97 18.14 10.15
C GLN A 256 8.29 16.86 9.67
N LEU A 257 8.11 15.91 10.55
CA LEU A 257 7.34 14.71 10.23
C LEU A 257 5.85 15.06 10.09
N PRO A 258 5.09 14.32 9.28
CA PRO A 258 3.64 14.43 9.21
C PRO A 258 3.00 14.17 10.60
N SER A 259 1.83 14.74 10.84
CA SER A 259 1.15 14.65 12.15
C SER A 259 0.84 13.21 12.60
N TRP A 260 0.67 12.30 11.65
CA TRP A 260 0.37 10.89 11.89
C TRP A 260 1.61 10.00 12.13
N LEU A 261 2.82 10.51 11.87
CA LEU A 261 4.09 9.79 12.00
C LEU A 261 4.94 10.42 13.11
N THR A 262 4.92 9.83 14.31
CA THR A 262 5.77 10.29 15.40
C THR A 262 7.23 9.90 15.19
N GLN A 263 8.15 10.52 15.95
CA GLN A 263 9.56 10.10 15.92
C GLN A 263 9.73 8.62 16.31
N LYS A 264 8.92 8.14 17.27
CA LYS A 264 8.91 6.74 17.67
C LYS A 264 8.49 5.80 16.52
N ASP A 265 7.50 6.21 15.73
CA ASP A 265 7.06 5.43 14.57
C ASP A 265 8.15 5.37 13.50
N LEU A 266 8.79 6.52 13.20
CA LEU A 266 9.92 6.56 12.27
C LEU A 266 11.08 5.70 12.76
N ASP A 267 11.43 5.78 14.05
CA ASP A 267 12.50 4.97 14.65
C ASP A 267 12.19 3.48 14.54
N TYR A 268 10.92 3.08 14.69
CA TYR A 268 10.50 1.69 14.48
C TYR A 268 10.76 1.24 13.04
N TYR A 269 10.30 1.99 12.05
CA TYR A 269 10.53 1.64 10.64
C TYR A 269 12.02 1.62 10.30
N VAL A 270 12.80 2.59 10.78
CA VAL A 270 14.26 2.62 10.58
C VAL A 270 14.93 1.38 11.16
N ALA A 271 14.55 0.96 12.37
CA ALA A 271 15.08 -0.26 12.99
C ALA A 271 14.74 -1.52 12.19
N GLU A 272 13.49 -1.63 11.68
CA GLU A 272 13.06 -2.75 10.84
C GLU A 272 13.88 -2.81 9.55
N PHE A 273 14.01 -1.72 8.81
CA PHE A 273 14.77 -1.70 7.56
C PHE A 273 16.29 -1.77 7.74
N THR A 274 16.82 -1.24 8.85
CA THR A 274 18.25 -1.48 9.21
C THR A 274 18.52 -2.97 9.43
N GLY A 275 17.55 -3.68 10.02
CA GLY A 275 17.69 -5.12 10.28
C GLY A 275 17.38 -6.00 9.07
N SER A 276 16.47 -5.60 8.17
CA SER A 276 16.05 -6.41 7.01
C SER A 276 16.81 -6.06 5.73
N GLY A 277 17.33 -4.86 5.61
CA GLY A 277 17.72 -4.25 4.34
C GLY A 277 16.53 -3.99 3.44
N PHE A 278 16.78 -3.35 2.30
CA PHE A 278 15.74 -3.01 1.31
C PHE A 278 15.64 -4.01 0.15
N ARG A 279 16.57 -4.97 0.04
CA ARG A 279 16.61 -5.90 -1.09
C ARG A 279 15.30 -6.65 -1.30
N GLY A 280 14.75 -7.27 -0.25
CA GLY A 280 13.50 -8.02 -0.36
C GLY A 280 12.34 -7.14 -0.79
N ALA A 281 12.24 -5.94 -0.22
CA ALA A 281 11.22 -4.96 -0.56
C ALA A 281 11.32 -4.49 -2.03
N ILE A 282 12.54 -4.27 -2.54
CA ILE A 282 12.79 -3.85 -3.92
C ILE A 282 12.54 -5.00 -4.90
N ASN A 283 12.75 -6.25 -4.50
CA ASN A 283 12.50 -7.41 -5.37
C ASN A 283 11.04 -7.55 -5.78
N LEU A 284 10.07 -7.03 -5.03
CA LEU A 284 8.68 -6.92 -5.48
C LEU A 284 8.59 -6.19 -6.82
N TYR A 285 9.28 -5.06 -6.94
CA TYR A 285 9.29 -4.23 -8.15
C TYR A 285 10.06 -4.88 -9.30
N ARG A 286 11.07 -5.69 -9.03
CA ARG A 286 11.83 -6.42 -10.06
C ARG A 286 11.00 -7.49 -10.74
N ASN A 287 9.96 -7.97 -10.07
CA ASN A 287 9.05 -8.97 -10.61
C ASN A 287 7.89 -8.40 -11.44
N TRP A 288 7.80 -7.10 -11.72
CA TRP A 288 6.69 -6.53 -12.51
C TRP A 288 6.50 -7.23 -13.87
N HIS A 289 7.58 -7.43 -14.61
CA HIS A 289 7.52 -8.11 -15.90
C HIS A 289 7.21 -9.60 -15.72
N ARG A 290 7.94 -10.28 -14.83
CA ARG A 290 7.74 -11.70 -14.52
C ARG A 290 6.31 -11.97 -14.05
N ASN A 291 5.77 -11.14 -13.16
CA ASN A 291 4.38 -11.29 -12.69
C ASN A 291 3.38 -11.30 -13.85
N TRP A 292 3.59 -10.43 -14.83
CA TRP A 292 2.78 -10.41 -16.04
C TRP A 292 2.98 -11.69 -16.88
N GLU A 293 4.21 -12.16 -17.07
CA GLU A 293 4.50 -13.37 -17.85
C GLU A 293 3.87 -14.62 -17.25
N ILE A 294 4.03 -14.81 -15.93
CA ILE A 294 3.63 -16.05 -15.25
C ILE A 294 2.15 -16.14 -14.89
N THR A 295 1.34 -15.11 -15.20
CA THR A 295 -0.10 -15.06 -14.87
C THR A 295 -1.01 -14.89 -16.09
N PRO A 296 -0.77 -15.60 -17.22
CA PRO A 296 -1.61 -15.45 -18.42
C PRO A 296 -3.08 -15.84 -18.16
N GLU A 297 -3.32 -16.78 -17.25
CA GLU A 297 -4.66 -17.25 -16.87
C GLU A 297 -5.52 -16.21 -16.16
N LEU A 298 -4.93 -15.10 -15.70
CA LEU A 298 -5.67 -13.98 -15.09
C LEU A 298 -6.31 -13.05 -16.14
N THR A 299 -6.01 -13.26 -17.43
CA THR A 299 -6.62 -12.47 -18.50
C THR A 299 -8.14 -12.69 -18.52
N GLY A 300 -8.90 -11.60 -18.34
CA GLY A 300 -10.37 -11.62 -18.35
C GLY A 300 -11.01 -12.26 -17.12
N LYS A 301 -10.24 -12.69 -16.10
CA LYS A 301 -10.82 -13.16 -14.84
C LYS A 301 -11.45 -12.03 -14.06
N THR A 302 -12.53 -12.38 -13.33
CA THR A 302 -13.28 -11.47 -12.47
C THR A 302 -13.29 -11.93 -11.03
N ILE A 303 -13.60 -11.02 -10.12
CA ILE A 303 -13.73 -11.24 -8.69
C ILE A 303 -15.21 -11.08 -8.33
N PRO A 304 -15.94 -12.20 -8.12
CA PRO A 304 -17.35 -12.14 -7.71
C PRO A 304 -17.54 -11.89 -6.21
N GLN A 305 -16.47 -11.97 -5.42
CA GLN A 305 -16.53 -11.67 -4.00
C GLN A 305 -16.75 -10.16 -3.79
N PRO A 306 -17.42 -9.76 -2.70
CA PRO A 306 -17.59 -8.36 -2.36
C PRO A 306 -16.28 -7.59 -2.26
N VAL A 307 -16.20 -6.44 -2.93
CA VAL A 307 -15.02 -5.54 -2.91
C VAL A 307 -15.43 -4.16 -2.38
N HIS A 308 -14.61 -3.59 -1.52
CA HIS A 308 -14.73 -2.19 -1.09
C HIS A 308 -13.37 -1.49 -1.21
N PHE A 309 -13.24 -0.55 -2.15
CA PHE A 309 -12.01 0.18 -2.38
C PHE A 309 -11.88 1.39 -1.44
N ILE A 310 -10.69 1.61 -0.87
CA ILE A 310 -10.40 2.75 0.00
C ILE A 310 -9.13 3.45 -0.50
N ALA A 311 -9.14 4.79 -0.58
CA ALA A 311 -7.93 5.58 -0.86
C ALA A 311 -8.00 6.95 -0.20
N GLY A 312 -6.86 7.57 0.01
CA GLY A 312 -6.78 8.99 0.31
C GLY A 312 -7.17 9.81 -0.93
N ALA A 313 -7.97 10.85 -0.75
CA ALA A 313 -8.41 11.69 -1.87
C ALA A 313 -7.24 12.45 -2.53
N GLN A 314 -6.12 12.64 -1.80
CA GLN A 314 -4.90 13.26 -2.30
C GLN A 314 -3.81 12.23 -2.67
N ASP A 315 -4.12 10.93 -2.68
CA ASP A 315 -3.16 9.92 -3.08
C ASP A 315 -2.74 10.08 -4.55
N ALA A 316 -1.43 10.26 -4.77
CA ALA A 316 -0.86 10.41 -6.11
C ALA A 316 -1.07 9.17 -7.01
N VAL A 317 -1.30 8.00 -6.43
CA VAL A 317 -1.55 6.75 -7.18
C VAL A 317 -2.87 6.82 -7.94
N ILE A 318 -3.92 7.35 -7.32
CA ILE A 318 -5.23 7.52 -7.98
C ILE A 318 -5.32 8.79 -8.82
N ARG A 319 -4.35 9.69 -8.75
CA ARG A 319 -4.23 10.92 -9.58
C ARG A 319 -5.45 11.81 -9.57
N GLY A 320 -6.11 11.95 -8.42
CA GLY A 320 -7.32 12.74 -8.31
C GLY A 320 -8.52 12.15 -9.03
N ALA A 321 -8.50 10.86 -9.36
CA ALA A 321 -9.67 10.17 -9.91
C ALA A 321 -10.82 10.20 -8.90
N ASN A 322 -12.02 10.54 -9.40
CA ASN A 322 -13.21 10.49 -8.59
C ASN A 322 -13.79 9.06 -8.50
N GLU A 323 -14.84 8.88 -7.69
CA GLU A 323 -15.48 7.58 -7.48
C GLU A 323 -15.96 6.95 -8.79
N GLU A 324 -16.57 7.72 -9.69
CA GLU A 324 -17.08 7.21 -10.98
C GLU A 324 -15.95 6.65 -11.86
N GLN A 325 -14.84 7.38 -11.95
CA GLN A 325 -13.65 6.95 -12.72
C GLN A 325 -13.02 5.69 -12.14
N LEU A 326 -12.89 5.61 -10.80
CA LEU A 326 -12.38 4.44 -10.12
C LEU A 326 -13.31 3.24 -10.29
N ARG A 327 -14.64 3.44 -10.15
CA ARG A 327 -15.64 2.41 -10.39
C ARG A 327 -15.58 1.88 -11.82
N ALA A 328 -15.46 2.76 -12.80
CA ALA A 328 -15.32 2.39 -14.20
C ALA A 328 -14.03 1.60 -14.45
N SER A 329 -12.92 1.96 -13.80
CA SER A 329 -11.62 1.28 -13.95
C SER A 329 -11.61 -0.13 -13.37
N MET A 330 -12.26 -0.35 -12.23
CA MET A 330 -12.25 -1.65 -11.51
C MET A 330 -13.44 -2.53 -11.88
N GLY A 331 -14.53 -1.96 -12.43
CA GLY A 331 -15.81 -2.68 -12.65
C GLY A 331 -15.73 -3.84 -13.63
N GLY A 332 -14.71 -3.85 -14.51
CA GLY A 332 -14.45 -4.99 -15.40
C GLY A 332 -13.87 -6.22 -14.68
N VAL A 333 -13.36 -6.04 -13.47
CA VAL A 333 -12.76 -7.11 -12.66
C VAL A 333 -13.57 -7.38 -11.41
N ALA A 334 -13.87 -6.36 -10.61
CA ALA A 334 -14.66 -6.48 -9.38
C ALA A 334 -16.16 -6.41 -9.71
N THR A 335 -16.79 -7.56 -9.95
CA THR A 335 -18.21 -7.63 -10.36
C THR A 335 -19.18 -7.33 -9.22
N ASP A 336 -18.75 -7.45 -7.96
CA ASP A 336 -19.49 -7.02 -6.75
C ASP A 336 -18.73 -5.88 -6.04
N LEU A 337 -18.46 -4.77 -6.74
CA LEU A 337 -17.86 -3.56 -6.17
C LEU A 337 -18.90 -2.79 -5.36
N ARG A 338 -18.98 -3.09 -4.06
CA ARG A 338 -20.01 -2.56 -3.14
C ARG A 338 -19.80 -1.12 -2.75
N GLY A 339 -18.56 -0.62 -2.77
CA GLY A 339 -18.30 0.77 -2.42
C GLY A 339 -16.88 1.22 -2.75
N ILE A 340 -16.76 2.56 -2.81
CA ILE A 340 -15.47 3.26 -2.90
C ILE A 340 -15.51 4.36 -1.84
N THR A 341 -14.48 4.42 -0.99
CA THR A 341 -14.34 5.46 0.01
C THR A 341 -13.08 6.28 -0.29
N LEU A 342 -13.27 7.55 -0.66
CA LEU A 342 -12.20 8.52 -0.82
C LEU A 342 -12.12 9.38 0.44
N ILE A 343 -11.08 9.16 1.26
CA ILE A 343 -10.90 9.82 2.55
C ILE A 343 -10.25 11.17 2.34
N GLN A 344 -11.00 12.25 2.66
CA GLN A 344 -10.53 13.62 2.52
C GLN A 344 -9.41 13.92 3.54
N GLY A 345 -8.39 14.67 3.10
CA GLY A 345 -7.23 15.00 3.93
C GLY A 345 -6.31 13.82 4.18
N ALA A 346 -6.38 12.77 3.34
CA ALA A 346 -5.44 11.67 3.32
C ALA A 346 -4.71 11.60 1.97
N GLY A 347 -3.41 11.33 2.03
CA GLY A 347 -2.58 10.96 0.88
C GLY A 347 -2.45 9.45 0.76
N HIS A 348 -1.23 9.00 0.48
CA HIS A 348 -0.95 7.60 0.20
C HIS A 348 -1.09 6.68 1.43
N TRP A 349 -0.67 7.13 2.61
CA TRP A 349 -0.66 6.31 3.83
C TRP A 349 -2.01 6.34 4.55
N VAL A 350 -3.11 6.17 3.82
CA VAL A 350 -4.48 6.42 4.28
C VAL A 350 -4.84 5.73 5.59
N GLN A 351 -4.36 4.48 5.80
CA GLN A 351 -4.56 3.70 7.03
C GLN A 351 -3.84 4.27 8.25
N GLN A 352 -2.82 5.11 8.04
CA GLN A 352 -2.05 5.79 9.05
C GLN A 352 -2.46 7.27 9.18
N GLU A 353 -2.63 7.98 8.06
CA GLU A 353 -2.99 9.41 8.01
C GLU A 353 -4.38 9.68 8.57
N LYS A 354 -5.34 8.81 8.29
CA LYS A 354 -6.75 8.91 8.70
C LYS A 354 -7.24 7.56 9.24
N ALA A 355 -6.57 7.11 10.30
CA ALA A 355 -6.80 5.79 10.88
C ALA A 355 -8.24 5.57 11.34
N ALA A 356 -8.89 6.56 11.94
CA ALA A 356 -10.25 6.44 12.46
C ALA A 356 -11.28 6.29 11.33
N GLU A 357 -11.15 7.09 10.27
CA GLU A 357 -12.01 7.05 9.09
C GLU A 357 -11.81 5.74 8.31
N THR A 358 -10.56 5.33 8.15
CA THR A 358 -10.20 4.05 7.52
C THR A 358 -10.77 2.87 8.29
N ASN A 359 -10.62 2.85 9.62
CA ASN A 359 -11.19 1.82 10.48
C ASN A 359 -12.72 1.75 10.34
N THR A 360 -13.37 2.92 10.31
CA THR A 360 -14.83 3.03 10.14
C THR A 360 -15.27 2.43 8.80
N ALA A 361 -14.58 2.75 7.72
CA ALA A 361 -14.88 2.23 6.38
C ALA A 361 -14.75 0.70 6.34
N ILE A 362 -13.63 0.15 6.86
CA ILE A 362 -13.40 -1.29 6.90
C ILE A 362 -14.47 -1.99 7.76
N VAL A 363 -14.71 -1.52 9.01
CA VAL A 363 -15.66 -2.15 9.93
C VAL A 363 -17.09 -2.12 9.38
N ASN A 364 -17.52 -1.02 8.77
CA ASN A 364 -18.85 -0.89 8.15
C ASN A 364 -19.01 -1.87 6.97
N PHE A 365 -17.99 -1.99 6.12
CA PHE A 365 -18.00 -2.98 5.04
C PHE A 365 -18.12 -4.40 5.59
N LEU A 366 -17.30 -4.77 6.56
CA LEU A 366 -17.34 -6.10 7.20
C LEU A 366 -18.69 -6.39 7.86
N ALA A 367 -19.30 -5.40 8.51
CA ALA A 367 -20.63 -5.53 9.11
C ALA A 367 -21.71 -5.79 8.05
N SER A 368 -21.60 -5.18 6.87
CA SER A 368 -22.52 -5.40 5.75
C SER A 368 -22.50 -6.83 5.23
N LEU A 369 -21.30 -7.49 5.26
CA LEU A 369 -21.14 -8.89 4.84
C LEU A 369 -21.85 -9.89 5.76
N ARG A 370 -21.99 -9.56 7.04
CA ARG A 370 -22.73 -10.40 8.01
C ARG A 370 -24.23 -10.36 7.77
N LYS A 371 -24.78 -9.18 7.44
CA LYS A 371 -26.22 -8.99 7.21
C LYS A 371 -26.73 -9.68 5.95
N SER A 372 -25.90 -9.89 4.95
CA SER A 372 -26.29 -10.56 3.70
C SER A 372 -26.31 -12.09 3.79
N LYS A 373 -25.97 -12.67 4.95
CA LYS A 373 -26.02 -14.14 5.20
C LYS A 373 -27.21 -14.56 6.06
N THR A 374 -28.00 -13.60 6.55
CA THR A 374 -29.29 -13.81 7.25
C THR A 374 -30.45 -13.51 6.32
#